data_333540d78942560cfd44c25335fe82a1
#
_entry.id   333540d78942560cfd44c25335fe82a1
#
_cell.length_a   1.000
_cell.length_b   1.000
_cell.length_c   1.000
_cell.angle_alpha   90.00
_cell.angle_beta   90.00
_cell.angle_gamma   90.00
#
_symmetry.space_group_name_H-M   'P 1'
#
loop_
_entity.id
_entity.type
_entity.pdbx_description
1 polymer ?
#
loop_
_entity_poly.entity_id
_entity_poly.type
_entity_poly.pdbx_seq_one_letter_code
_entity_poly.pdbx_strand_id
1 'polypeptide(L)'
;MGKINAARWILCGVIAGIVGDLVGSLVDGVLLAPRWNAGLLRLGQHAMNSTQIVEFNVVGIFIGLVGLWIYVGIRPRFGAGPKTAIYAGLATWILAFLLPNTSFMYITPLYSHHLTLYTTLGSLVGCLLAALAGAALYKEA
;
A
#
# COMPACT_ATOMS: atom_id res chain seq x y z
N MET A 1 28.61 -0.50 -7.33
CA MET A 1 27.17 -0.22 -7.30
C MET A 1 26.53 -0.97 -8.45
N GLY A 2 25.63 -1.91 -8.15
CA GLY A 2 24.91 -2.64 -9.20
C GLY A 2 23.98 -1.70 -9.98
N LYS A 3 23.75 -2.02 -11.26
CA LYS A 3 22.78 -1.29 -12.06
C LYS A 3 21.37 -1.73 -11.68
N ILE A 4 20.43 -0.78 -11.70
CA ILE A 4 19.01 -1.07 -11.47
C ILE A 4 18.53 -2.02 -12.57
N ASN A 5 18.00 -3.16 -12.17
CA ASN A 5 17.36 -4.10 -13.08
C ASN A 5 15.89 -3.69 -13.28
N ALA A 6 15.61 -2.91 -14.32
CA ALA A 6 14.28 -2.35 -14.57
C ALA A 6 13.21 -3.43 -14.74
N ALA A 7 13.51 -4.53 -15.45
CA ALA A 7 12.54 -5.61 -15.65
C ALA A 7 12.19 -6.29 -14.31
N ARG A 8 13.20 -6.53 -13.47
CA ARG A 8 12.97 -7.10 -12.14
C ARG A 8 12.27 -6.12 -11.20
N TRP A 9 12.61 -4.83 -11.27
CA TRP A 9 11.90 -3.82 -10.50
C TRP A 9 10.41 -3.82 -10.83
N ILE A 10 10.03 -3.83 -12.12
CA ILE A 10 8.63 -3.89 -12.53
C ILE A 10 7.96 -5.17 -12.03
N LEU A 11 8.55 -6.34 -12.30
CA LEU A 11 7.98 -7.62 -11.89
C LEU A 11 7.79 -7.71 -10.38
N CYS A 12 8.84 -7.40 -9.62
CA CYS A 12 8.79 -7.48 -8.16
C CYS A 12 7.90 -6.39 -7.55
N GLY A 13 7.79 -5.22 -8.19
CA GLY A 13 6.87 -4.15 -7.79
C GLY A 13 5.40 -4.53 -8.00
N VAL A 14 5.09 -5.18 -9.11
CA VAL A 14 3.74 -5.75 -9.34
C VAL A 14 3.41 -6.81 -8.29
N ILE A 15 4.34 -7.72 -7.99
CA ILE A 15 4.14 -8.72 -6.93
C ILE A 15 3.94 -8.05 -5.58
N ALA A 16 4.72 -7.02 -5.25
CA ALA A 16 4.54 -6.25 -4.03
C ALA A 16 3.14 -5.60 -3.98
N GLY A 17 2.68 -5.00 -5.09
CA GLY A 17 1.34 -4.45 -5.19
C GLY A 17 0.25 -5.49 -4.95
N ILE A 18 0.34 -6.65 -5.61
CA ILE A 18 -0.61 -7.76 -5.41
C ILE A 18 -0.65 -8.21 -3.93
N VAL A 19 0.49 -8.34 -3.27
CA VAL A 19 0.54 -8.68 -1.85
C VAL A 19 -0.14 -7.61 -0.99
N GLY A 20 0.12 -6.33 -1.28
CA GLY A 20 -0.54 -5.21 -0.61
C GLY A 20 -2.07 -5.22 -0.81
N ASP A 21 -2.52 -5.46 -2.05
CA ASP A 21 -3.94 -5.53 -2.42
C ASP A 21 -4.65 -6.71 -1.75
N LEU A 22 -4.00 -7.86 -1.61
CA LEU A 22 -4.57 -9.01 -0.89
C LEU A 22 -4.80 -8.67 0.59
N VAL A 23 -3.84 -8.00 1.24
CA VAL A 23 -4.00 -7.55 2.63
C VAL A 23 -5.08 -6.46 2.73
N GLY A 24 -5.07 -5.48 1.84
CA GLY A 24 -6.08 -4.43 1.76
C GLY A 24 -7.48 -4.98 1.54
N SER A 25 -7.64 -5.91 0.60
CA SER A 25 -8.92 -6.59 0.34
C SER A 25 -9.42 -7.36 1.56
N LEU A 26 -8.54 -8.01 2.30
CA LEU A 26 -8.92 -8.69 3.54
C LEU A 26 -9.35 -7.69 4.62
N VAL A 27 -8.58 -6.64 4.85
CA VAL A 27 -8.85 -5.64 5.90
C VAL A 27 -10.06 -4.79 5.54
N ASP A 28 -10.01 -4.10 4.41
CA ASP A 28 -11.02 -3.11 4.03
C ASP A 28 -12.24 -3.75 3.34
N GLY A 29 -12.00 -4.75 2.48
CA GLY A 29 -13.03 -5.43 1.70
C GLY A 29 -13.80 -6.50 2.47
N VAL A 30 -13.24 -7.08 3.54
CA VAL A 30 -13.91 -8.11 4.35
C VAL A 30 -14.16 -7.61 5.77
N LEU A 31 -13.11 -7.26 6.51
CA LEU A 31 -13.25 -6.94 7.94
C LEU A 31 -13.94 -5.59 8.18
N LEU A 32 -13.64 -4.59 7.36
CA LEU A 32 -14.16 -3.23 7.49
C LEU A 32 -15.28 -2.90 6.48
N ALA A 33 -15.67 -3.83 5.61
CA ALA A 33 -16.67 -3.60 4.56
C ALA A 33 -17.98 -2.98 5.07
N PRO A 34 -18.59 -3.41 6.20
CA PRO A 34 -19.82 -2.78 6.70
C PRO A 34 -19.60 -1.32 7.09
N ARG A 35 -18.44 -0.97 7.62
CA ARG A 35 -18.09 0.40 8.03
C ARG A 35 -17.82 1.29 6.81
N TRP A 36 -17.15 0.76 5.78
CA TRP A 36 -16.95 1.43 4.51
C TRP A 36 -18.27 1.73 3.82
N ASN A 37 -19.17 0.74 3.73
CA ASN A 37 -20.49 0.93 3.14
C ASN A 37 -21.29 1.99 3.90
N ALA A 38 -21.29 1.97 5.22
CA ALA A 38 -21.97 2.99 6.02
C ALA A 38 -21.36 4.39 5.81
N GLY A 39 -20.04 4.50 5.66
CA GLY A 39 -19.34 5.74 5.34
C GLY A 39 -19.73 6.30 3.97
N LEU A 40 -19.72 5.45 2.95
CA LEU A 40 -20.12 5.83 1.57
C LEU A 40 -21.57 6.29 1.52
N LEU A 41 -22.50 5.60 2.17
CA LEU A 41 -23.91 6.00 2.24
C LEU A 41 -24.10 7.37 2.89
N ARG A 42 -23.34 7.70 3.93
CA ARG A 42 -23.36 9.04 4.56
C ARG A 42 -22.91 10.15 3.60
N LEU A 43 -22.04 9.82 2.65
CA LEU A 43 -21.57 10.75 1.61
C LEU A 43 -22.50 10.77 0.37
N GLY A 44 -23.66 10.10 0.43
CA GLY A 44 -24.57 9.97 -0.71
C GLY A 44 -24.08 9.05 -1.82
N GLN A 45 -23.08 8.21 -1.53
CA GLN A 45 -22.51 7.23 -2.47
C GLN A 45 -23.11 5.85 -2.24
N HIS A 46 -23.05 5.01 -3.28
CA HIS A 46 -23.40 3.60 -3.17
C HIS A 46 -22.17 2.75 -2.79
N ALA A 47 -22.40 1.49 -2.40
CA ALA A 47 -21.32 0.52 -2.25
C ALA A 47 -20.51 0.40 -3.55
N MET A 48 -19.21 0.17 -3.41
CA MET A 48 -18.30 0.07 -4.55
C MET A 48 -18.74 -1.04 -5.51
N ASN A 49 -18.78 -0.73 -6.80
CA ASN A 49 -19.04 -1.71 -7.85
C ASN A 49 -17.74 -2.43 -8.28
N SER A 50 -17.87 -3.46 -9.10
CA SER A 50 -16.72 -4.28 -9.54
C SER A 50 -15.66 -3.47 -10.28
N THR A 51 -16.04 -2.47 -11.07
CA THR A 51 -15.10 -1.60 -11.79
C THR A 51 -14.26 -0.77 -10.81
N GLN A 52 -14.89 -0.16 -9.82
CA GLN A 52 -14.20 0.62 -8.79
C GLN A 52 -13.24 -0.23 -7.95
N ILE A 53 -13.63 -1.50 -7.68
CA ILE A 53 -12.74 -2.45 -7.00
C ILE A 53 -11.49 -2.75 -7.85
N VAL A 54 -11.66 -2.96 -9.16
CA VAL A 54 -10.52 -3.17 -10.08
C VAL A 54 -9.64 -1.93 -10.14
N GLU A 55 -10.21 -0.74 -10.27
CA GLU A 55 -9.46 0.52 -10.28
C GLU A 55 -8.65 0.71 -9.00
N PHE A 56 -9.24 0.38 -7.84
CA PHE A 56 -8.55 0.44 -6.56
C PHE A 56 -7.35 -0.50 -6.50
N ASN A 57 -7.48 -1.73 -6.99
CA ASN A 57 -6.37 -2.69 -7.06
C ASN A 57 -5.28 -2.24 -8.05
N VAL A 58 -5.64 -1.61 -9.17
CA VAL A 58 -4.65 -1.01 -10.09
C VAL A 58 -3.82 0.06 -9.37
N VAL A 59 -4.46 0.92 -8.58
CA VAL A 59 -3.74 1.91 -7.74
C VAL A 59 -2.81 1.22 -6.74
N GLY A 60 -3.23 0.12 -6.11
CA GLY A 60 -2.41 -0.67 -5.20
C GLY A 60 -1.16 -1.24 -5.88
N ILE A 61 -1.27 -1.71 -7.13
CA ILE A 61 -0.11 -2.15 -7.92
C ILE A 61 0.87 -0.99 -8.15
N PHE A 62 0.39 0.22 -8.47
CA PHE A 62 1.26 1.40 -8.60
C PHE A 62 1.96 1.75 -7.28
N ILE A 63 1.26 1.66 -6.15
CA ILE A 63 1.87 1.84 -4.81
C ILE A 63 2.97 0.81 -4.59
N GLY A 64 2.76 -0.45 -4.97
CA GLY A 64 3.77 -1.51 -4.90
C GLY A 64 5.01 -1.22 -5.76
N LEU A 65 4.82 -0.72 -6.99
CA LEU A 65 5.91 -0.30 -7.88
C LEU A 65 6.73 0.84 -7.26
N VAL A 66 6.08 1.87 -6.72
CA VAL A 66 6.74 2.99 -6.05
C VAL A 66 7.45 2.53 -4.77
N GLY A 67 6.81 1.69 -3.96
CA GLY A 67 7.41 1.13 -2.75
C GLY A 67 8.69 0.33 -3.03
N LEU A 68 8.65 -0.51 -4.08
CA LEU A 68 9.85 -1.23 -4.48
C LEU A 68 10.91 -0.30 -5.11
N TRP A 69 10.49 0.75 -5.81
CA TRP A 69 11.44 1.76 -6.30
C TRP A 69 12.17 2.46 -5.15
N ILE A 70 11.46 2.79 -4.08
CA ILE A 70 12.08 3.33 -2.85
C ILE A 70 13.11 2.33 -2.29
N TYR A 71 12.74 1.03 -2.18
CA TYR A 71 13.66 -0.01 -1.73
C TYR A 71 14.94 -0.05 -2.57
N VAL A 72 14.80 -0.09 -3.89
CA VAL A 72 15.93 -0.12 -4.83
C VAL A 72 16.81 1.12 -4.68
N GLY A 73 16.19 2.30 -4.50
CA GLY A 73 16.87 3.58 -4.35
C GLY A 73 17.69 3.70 -3.05
N ILE A 74 17.19 3.14 -1.94
CA ILE A 74 17.89 3.21 -0.64
C ILE A 74 18.85 2.05 -0.39
N ARG A 75 18.70 0.95 -1.14
CA ARG A 75 19.52 -0.27 -1.01
C ARG A 75 21.03 -0.04 -1.09
N PRO A 76 21.57 0.83 -1.96
CA PRO A 76 23.02 1.09 -2.01
C PRO A 76 23.59 1.68 -0.71
N ARG A 77 22.75 2.38 0.07
CA ARG A 77 23.14 3.01 1.33
C ARG A 77 22.91 2.12 2.56
N PHE A 78 21.81 1.40 2.58
CA PHE A 78 21.37 0.60 3.74
C PHE A 78 21.65 -0.89 3.61
N GLY A 79 22.12 -1.34 2.45
CA GLY A 79 22.35 -2.75 2.13
C GLY A 79 21.07 -3.45 1.63
N ALA A 80 21.27 -4.65 1.06
CA ALA A 80 20.16 -5.52 0.68
C ALA A 80 19.60 -6.25 1.91
N GLY A 81 18.30 -6.50 1.92
CA GLY A 81 17.71 -7.37 2.92
C GLY A 81 16.45 -6.82 3.58
N PRO A 82 15.90 -7.56 4.56
CA PRO A 82 14.59 -7.27 5.16
C PRO A 82 14.55 -5.93 5.93
N LYS A 83 15.66 -5.53 6.54
CA LYS A 83 15.73 -4.24 7.26
C LYS A 83 15.47 -3.06 6.31
N THR A 84 16.11 -3.07 5.15
CA THR A 84 15.93 -2.04 4.13
C THR A 84 14.54 -2.10 3.51
N ALA A 85 13.97 -3.31 3.35
CA ALA A 85 12.60 -3.50 2.90
C ALA A 85 11.59 -2.90 3.90
N ILE A 86 11.80 -3.09 5.20
CA ILE A 86 10.96 -2.47 6.24
C ILE A 86 11.03 -0.93 6.16
N TYR A 87 12.21 -0.35 5.96
CA TYR A 87 12.33 1.11 5.79
C TYR A 87 11.57 1.60 4.54
N ALA A 88 11.67 0.88 3.43
CA ALA A 88 10.92 1.21 2.22
C ALA A 88 9.41 1.07 2.43
N GLY A 89 8.97 0.00 3.07
CA GLY A 89 7.56 -0.23 3.41
C GLY A 89 6.99 0.85 4.33
N LEU A 90 7.74 1.27 5.35
CA LEU A 90 7.36 2.36 6.24
C LEU A 90 7.27 3.69 5.49
N ALA A 91 8.25 4.02 4.64
CA ALA A 91 8.22 5.22 3.83
C ALA A 91 7.01 5.24 2.89
N THR A 92 6.74 4.12 2.22
CA THR A 92 5.57 3.97 1.35
C THR A 92 4.27 4.15 2.14
N TRP A 93 4.15 3.51 3.29
CA TRP A 93 2.98 3.63 4.15
C TRP A 93 2.75 5.07 4.63
N ILE A 94 3.81 5.76 5.07
CA ILE A 94 3.70 7.16 5.52
C ILE A 94 3.16 8.04 4.41
N LEU A 95 3.73 7.92 3.20
CA LEU A 95 3.38 8.79 2.07
C LEU A 95 2.01 8.45 1.46
N ALA A 96 1.70 7.16 1.31
CA ALA A 96 0.49 6.73 0.60
C ALA A 96 -0.75 6.62 1.51
N PHE A 97 -0.57 6.39 2.82
CA PHE A 97 -1.69 6.12 3.73
C PHE A 97 -1.70 7.01 4.96
N LEU A 98 -0.61 7.07 5.73
CA LEU A 98 -0.63 7.79 7.01
C LEU A 98 -0.92 9.29 6.82
N LEU A 99 -0.19 9.97 5.95
CA LEU A 99 -0.39 11.40 5.72
C LEU A 99 -1.75 11.72 5.09
N PRO A 100 -2.20 11.06 4.00
CA PRO A 100 -3.53 11.30 3.46
C PRO A 100 -4.65 10.99 4.45
N ASN A 101 -4.59 9.84 5.12
CA ASN A 101 -5.62 9.45 6.08
C ASN A 101 -5.68 10.40 7.30
N THR A 102 -4.53 10.90 7.76
CA THR A 102 -4.49 11.91 8.81
C THR A 102 -5.19 13.20 8.36
N SER A 103 -4.97 13.61 7.11
CA SER A 103 -5.66 14.77 6.55
C SER A 103 -7.18 14.56 6.49
N PHE A 104 -7.64 13.39 6.05
CA PHE A 104 -9.07 13.04 6.03
C PHE A 104 -9.67 12.82 7.42
N MET A 105 -8.87 12.61 8.43
CA MET A 105 -9.32 12.42 9.80
C MET A 105 -9.50 13.75 10.54
N TYR A 106 -8.58 14.70 10.34
CA TYR A 106 -8.52 15.94 11.14
C TYR A 106 -8.81 17.21 10.36
N ILE A 107 -8.44 17.28 9.09
CA ILE A 107 -8.59 18.51 8.29
C ILE A 107 -9.91 18.49 7.53
N THR A 108 -10.22 17.38 6.87
CA THR A 108 -11.45 17.21 6.10
C THR A 108 -12.07 15.87 6.47
N PRO A 109 -12.80 15.78 7.61
CA PRO A 109 -13.32 14.51 8.11
C PRO A 109 -14.37 13.94 7.17
N LEU A 110 -13.97 13.02 6.30
CA LEU A 110 -14.86 12.33 5.36
C LEU A 110 -15.46 11.05 5.97
N TYR A 111 -14.70 10.38 6.83
CA TYR A 111 -15.08 9.11 7.44
C TYR A 111 -14.95 9.16 8.96
N SER A 112 -15.48 8.16 9.66
CA SER A 112 -15.32 8.06 11.11
C SER A 112 -13.85 7.86 11.50
N HIS A 113 -13.43 8.44 12.62
CA HIS A 113 -12.06 8.30 13.13
C HIS A 113 -11.65 6.82 13.30
N HIS A 114 -12.56 5.97 13.77
CA HIS A 114 -12.28 4.54 13.93
C HIS A 114 -12.04 3.84 12.60
N LEU A 115 -12.83 4.13 11.57
CA LEU A 115 -12.63 3.55 10.24
C LEU A 115 -11.28 3.96 9.68
N THR A 116 -10.98 5.26 9.69
CA THR A 116 -9.72 5.80 9.19
C THR A 116 -8.52 5.21 9.93
N LEU A 117 -8.60 5.09 11.27
CA LEU A 117 -7.54 4.49 12.08
C LEU A 117 -7.30 3.02 11.71
N TYR A 118 -8.36 2.20 11.63
CA TYR A 118 -8.21 0.77 11.34
C TYR A 118 -7.69 0.53 9.91
N THR A 119 -8.16 1.28 8.92
CA THR A 119 -7.64 1.22 7.56
C THR A 119 -6.16 1.62 7.52
N THR A 120 -5.77 2.66 8.25
CA THR A 120 -4.37 3.11 8.33
C THR A 120 -3.47 2.06 8.97
N LEU A 121 -3.92 1.40 10.03
CA LEU A 121 -3.17 0.32 10.66
C LEU A 121 -3.10 -0.94 9.78
N GLY A 122 -4.20 -1.27 9.11
CA GLY A 122 -4.23 -2.39 8.16
C GLY A 122 -3.29 -2.17 6.97
N SER A 123 -3.25 -0.95 6.44
CA SER A 123 -2.33 -0.60 5.34
C SER A 123 -0.86 -0.63 5.75
N LEU A 124 -0.53 -0.40 7.05
CA LEU A 124 0.83 -0.60 7.56
C LEU A 124 1.28 -2.04 7.37
N VAL A 125 0.45 -2.99 7.78
CA VAL A 125 0.74 -4.42 7.60
C VAL A 125 0.88 -4.75 6.12
N GLY A 126 -0.03 -4.25 5.28
CA GLY A 126 0.02 -4.44 3.82
C GLY A 126 1.32 -3.92 3.20
N CYS A 127 1.72 -2.69 3.53
CA CYS A 127 2.95 -2.08 2.99
C CYS A 127 4.23 -2.81 3.45
N LEU A 128 4.28 -3.28 4.70
CA LEU A 128 5.42 -4.04 5.19
C LEU A 128 5.55 -5.40 4.51
N LEU A 129 4.45 -6.14 4.38
CA LEU A 129 4.44 -7.43 3.69
C LEU A 129 4.74 -7.28 2.19
N ALA A 130 4.16 -6.28 1.53
CA ALA A 130 4.43 -5.96 0.14
C ALA A 130 5.91 -5.65 -0.09
N ALA A 131 6.52 -4.80 0.74
CA ALA A 131 7.92 -4.44 0.64
C ALA A 131 8.85 -5.64 0.87
N LEU A 132 8.54 -6.47 1.86
CA LEU A 132 9.30 -7.70 2.14
C LEU A 132 9.22 -8.69 0.98
N ALA A 133 8.03 -8.93 0.43
CA ALA A 133 7.83 -9.83 -0.71
C ALA A 133 8.56 -9.33 -1.97
N GLY A 134 8.40 -8.06 -2.32
CA GLY A 134 9.07 -7.47 -3.48
C GLY A 134 10.60 -7.46 -3.33
N ALA A 135 11.10 -7.10 -2.16
CA ALA A 135 12.54 -7.06 -1.87
C ALA A 135 13.20 -8.45 -1.89
N ALA A 136 12.50 -9.48 -1.40
CA ALA A 136 13.01 -10.85 -1.39
C ALA A 136 13.26 -11.41 -2.80
N LEU A 137 12.47 -10.97 -3.77
CA LEU A 137 12.54 -11.40 -5.16
C LEU A 137 13.46 -10.51 -6.03
N TYR A 138 13.73 -9.29 -5.59
CA TYR A 138 14.53 -8.34 -6.35
C TYR A 138 16.01 -8.69 -6.34
N LYS A 139 16.62 -8.73 -7.54
CA LYS A 139 18.07 -8.89 -7.75
C LYS A 139 18.56 -7.80 -8.71
N GLU A 140 19.69 -7.19 -8.38
CA GLU A 140 20.36 -6.24 -9.28
C GLU A 140 20.85 -6.94 -10.56
N ALA A 141 21.10 -6.13 -11.60
CA ALA A 141 21.70 -6.60 -12.85
C ALA A 141 23.21 -6.81 -12.71
#